data_d6ade61b6fafd3745db2a3c3f1b059cd
#
_entry.id   d6ade61b6fafd3745db2a3c3f1b059cd
#
_cell.length_a   1.000
_cell.length_b   1.000
_cell.length_c   1.000
_cell.angle_alpha   90.00
_cell.angle_beta   90.00
_cell.angle_gamma   90.00
#
_symmetry.space_group_name_H-M   'P 1'
#
loop_
_entity.id
_entity.type
_entity.pdbx_description
1 polymer ?
#
loop_
_entity_poly.entity_id
_entity_poly.type
_entity_poly.pdbx_seq_one_letter_code
_entity_poly.pdbx_strand_id
1 'polypeptide(L)'
;MKNKQWILKKFPVGEISDGDLVLEENEVPSLSDSQILIRNIYLSLDPANRGWMSGQKSYVDAMQTGDIMRGGTIGIIEESKHEKFKIGEIVNCMGGWQQYCVSDGKGVRQIPQGTGFPLDCYMSILGMTGLTAYFGLLDITDPQPGETLVVSAAAGAVGSIVCQIGKIKGCRVVGIAGSDAKCK
;
A
#
# COMPACT_ATOMS: atom_id res chain seq x y z
N MET A 1 4.61 -20.02 -16.36
CA MET A 1 3.88 -18.71 -16.44
C MET A 1 4.89 -17.60 -16.19
N LYS A 2 4.89 -16.52 -16.98
CA LYS A 2 5.83 -15.39 -16.82
C LYS A 2 5.32 -14.39 -15.79
N ASN A 3 6.25 -13.84 -15.00
CA ASN A 3 6.00 -12.83 -13.97
C ASN A 3 6.89 -11.61 -14.21
N LYS A 4 6.31 -10.47 -14.48
CA LYS A 4 7.05 -9.20 -14.54
C LYS A 4 7.22 -8.64 -13.13
N GLN A 5 8.46 -8.31 -12.79
CA GLN A 5 8.87 -7.92 -11.44
C GLN A 5 9.81 -6.72 -11.50
N TRP A 6 9.58 -5.73 -10.67
CA TRP A 6 10.52 -4.64 -10.45
C TRP A 6 11.55 -5.04 -9.43
N ILE A 7 12.80 -5.15 -9.85
CA ILE A 7 13.94 -5.57 -9.03
C ILE A 7 14.77 -4.36 -8.63
N LEU A 8 15.07 -4.24 -7.33
CA LEU A 8 15.99 -3.24 -6.81
C LEU A 8 17.43 -3.63 -7.20
N LYS A 9 18.04 -2.90 -8.12
CA LYS A 9 19.41 -3.18 -8.59
C LYS A 9 20.46 -2.35 -7.86
N LYS A 10 20.09 -1.14 -7.45
CA LYS A 10 20.98 -0.22 -6.71
C LYS A 10 20.17 0.51 -5.65
N PHE A 11 20.82 0.89 -4.58
CA PHE A 11 20.23 1.82 -3.62
C PHE A 11 20.29 3.24 -4.17
N PRO A 12 19.13 3.90 -4.43
CA PRO A 12 19.12 5.25 -4.97
C PRO A 12 19.82 6.26 -4.04
N VAL A 13 20.66 7.11 -4.62
CA VAL A 13 21.29 8.24 -3.93
C VAL A 13 20.62 9.53 -4.41
N GLY A 14 19.89 10.21 -3.54
CA GLY A 14 19.04 11.35 -3.94
C GLY A 14 17.74 10.87 -4.59
N GLU A 15 17.41 11.38 -5.76
CA GLU A 15 16.26 10.96 -6.56
C GLU A 15 16.46 9.55 -7.14
N ILE A 16 15.34 8.86 -7.40
CA ILE A 16 15.38 7.57 -8.08
C ILE A 16 15.77 7.80 -9.54
N SER A 17 16.74 7.05 -10.03
CA SER A 17 17.28 7.16 -11.38
C SER A 17 17.13 5.87 -12.18
N ASP A 18 17.32 5.98 -13.49
CA ASP A 18 17.31 4.83 -14.38
C ASP A 18 18.35 3.78 -13.96
N GLY A 19 17.91 2.53 -13.85
CA GLY A 19 18.74 1.40 -13.44
C GLY A 19 18.78 1.14 -11.93
N ASP A 20 18.19 1.99 -11.08
CA ASP A 20 18.00 1.67 -9.66
C ASP A 20 16.95 0.58 -9.48
N LEU A 21 15.87 0.68 -10.26
CA LEU A 21 14.84 -0.35 -10.41
C LEU A 21 14.83 -0.83 -11.87
N VAL A 22 14.80 -2.14 -12.06
CA VAL A 22 14.76 -2.76 -13.39
C VAL A 22 13.57 -3.71 -13.47
N LEU A 23 12.81 -3.61 -14.56
CA LEU A 23 11.73 -4.55 -14.83
C LEU A 23 12.33 -5.83 -15.44
N GLU A 24 12.17 -6.94 -14.75
CA GLU A 24 12.59 -8.26 -15.19
C GLU A 24 11.40 -9.19 -15.41
N GLU A 25 11.56 -10.19 -16.24
CA GLU A 25 10.58 -11.23 -16.48
C GLU A 25 11.14 -12.59 -16.07
N ASN A 26 10.56 -13.16 -15.03
CA ASN A 26 10.98 -14.44 -14.45
C ASN A 26 9.83 -15.46 -14.54
N GLU A 27 10.13 -16.74 -14.32
CA GLU A 27 9.08 -17.76 -14.20
C GLU A 27 8.42 -17.68 -12.81
N VAL A 28 7.08 -17.85 -12.79
CA VAL A 28 6.37 -18.08 -11.53
C VAL A 28 6.79 -19.45 -10.96
N PRO A 29 7.29 -19.51 -9.72
CA PRO A 29 7.64 -20.78 -9.11
C PRO A 29 6.41 -21.64 -8.86
N SER A 30 6.57 -22.97 -8.92
CA SER A 30 5.52 -23.91 -8.54
C SER A 30 5.18 -23.77 -7.06
N LEU A 31 3.90 -23.86 -6.70
CA LEU A 31 3.48 -23.80 -5.31
C LEU A 31 3.94 -25.05 -4.53
N SER A 32 4.49 -24.80 -3.36
CA SER A 32 4.66 -25.80 -2.31
C SER A 32 3.38 -25.93 -1.48
N ASP A 33 3.33 -26.93 -0.59
CA ASP A 33 2.21 -27.10 0.34
C ASP A 33 2.03 -25.84 1.21
N SER A 34 0.78 -25.52 1.52
CA SER A 34 0.36 -24.34 2.27
C SER A 34 0.71 -23.00 1.61
N GLN A 35 0.93 -22.97 0.29
CA GLN A 35 1.14 -21.74 -0.47
C GLN A 35 -0.04 -21.40 -1.37
N ILE A 36 -0.12 -20.12 -1.72
CA ILE A 36 -1.07 -19.54 -2.66
C ILE A 36 -0.34 -18.74 -3.72
N LEU A 37 -0.88 -18.71 -4.93
CA LEU A 37 -0.49 -17.82 -6.00
C LEU A 37 -1.51 -16.67 -6.09
N ILE A 38 -1.03 -15.46 -5.95
CA ILE A 38 -1.83 -14.24 -6.01
C ILE A 38 -1.46 -13.48 -7.27
N ARG A 39 -2.43 -13.19 -8.14
CA ARG A 39 -2.27 -12.23 -9.22
C ARG A 39 -2.63 -10.83 -8.71
N ASN A 40 -1.65 -9.93 -8.69
CA ASN A 40 -1.84 -8.57 -8.24
C ASN A 40 -2.71 -7.76 -9.23
N ILE A 41 -3.69 -7.04 -8.70
CA ILE A 41 -4.62 -6.18 -9.45
C ILE A 41 -4.28 -4.71 -9.19
N TYR A 42 -4.00 -4.37 -7.92
CA TYR A 42 -3.61 -3.03 -7.49
C TYR A 42 -2.28 -3.07 -6.75
N LEU A 43 -1.51 -2.02 -6.92
CA LEU A 43 -0.25 -1.77 -6.25
C LEU A 43 -0.30 -0.40 -5.57
N SER A 44 0.08 -0.34 -4.30
CA SER A 44 0.23 0.93 -3.58
C SER A 44 1.61 1.53 -3.82
N LEU A 45 1.63 2.82 -4.14
CA LEU A 45 2.85 3.62 -4.21
C LEU A 45 2.86 4.56 -3.00
N ASP A 46 3.73 4.27 -2.05
CA ASP A 46 3.82 4.96 -0.78
C ASP A 46 5.17 5.66 -0.60
N PRO A 47 5.23 6.81 0.09
CA PRO A 47 6.51 7.45 0.43
C PRO A 47 7.49 6.51 1.14
N ALA A 48 6.99 5.54 1.92
CA ALA A 48 7.78 4.51 2.58
C ALA A 48 8.62 3.68 1.60
N ASN A 49 8.16 3.49 0.36
CA ASN A 49 8.90 2.76 -0.67
C ASN A 49 10.29 3.35 -0.88
N ARG A 50 10.42 4.69 -0.90
CA ARG A 50 11.72 5.36 -1.05
C ARG A 50 12.64 5.05 0.13
N GLY A 51 12.11 5.01 1.36
CA GLY A 51 12.86 4.63 2.55
C GLY A 51 13.35 3.18 2.48
N TRP A 52 12.50 2.25 2.03
CA TRP A 52 12.87 0.84 1.90
C TRP A 52 13.96 0.60 0.85
N MET A 53 14.02 1.41 -0.21
CA MET A 53 15.08 1.36 -1.23
C MET A 53 16.46 1.84 -0.70
N SER A 54 16.57 2.31 0.54
CA SER A 54 17.85 2.79 1.09
C SER A 54 18.79 1.67 1.53
N GLY A 55 18.31 0.42 1.62
CA GLY A 55 19.05 -0.70 2.19
C GLY A 55 19.27 -0.60 3.70
N GLN A 56 18.69 0.39 4.36
CA GLN A 56 18.80 0.55 5.81
C GLN A 56 17.64 -0.12 6.53
N LYS A 57 17.94 -0.72 7.68
CA LYS A 57 16.92 -1.29 8.56
C LYS A 57 16.10 -0.16 9.20
N SER A 58 14.78 -0.31 9.20
CA SER A 58 13.84 0.59 9.87
C SER A 58 12.89 -0.25 10.75
N TYR A 59 11.60 0.05 10.75
CA TYR A 59 10.56 -0.81 11.35
C TYR A 59 10.31 -2.11 10.55
N VAL A 60 10.92 -2.23 9.39
CA VAL A 60 10.97 -3.45 8.56
C VAL A 60 12.42 -3.82 8.25
N ASP A 61 12.66 -5.07 7.88
CA ASP A 61 13.99 -5.53 7.47
C ASP A 61 14.46 -4.79 6.22
N ALA A 62 15.77 -4.53 6.18
CA ALA A 62 16.42 -3.88 5.05
C ALA A 62 16.23 -4.68 3.76
N MET A 63 15.88 -4.00 2.67
CA MET A 63 15.93 -4.59 1.34
C MET A 63 17.37 -4.75 0.87
N GLN A 64 17.59 -5.76 0.06
CA GLN A 64 18.87 -6.02 -0.60
C GLN A 64 18.77 -5.76 -2.11
N THR A 65 19.91 -5.53 -2.74
CA THR A 65 19.96 -5.53 -4.21
C THR A 65 19.64 -6.93 -4.73
N GLY A 66 18.76 -7.02 -5.72
CA GLY A 66 18.20 -8.28 -6.21
C GLY A 66 16.81 -8.60 -5.67
N ASP A 67 16.35 -7.93 -4.62
CA ASP A 67 15.01 -8.12 -4.09
C ASP A 67 13.95 -7.53 -5.03
N ILE A 68 12.79 -8.17 -5.07
CA ILE A 68 11.58 -7.58 -5.66
C ILE A 68 11.18 -6.36 -4.84
N MET A 69 10.93 -5.23 -5.50
CA MET A 69 10.54 -4.01 -4.81
C MET A 69 9.31 -4.25 -3.94
N ARG A 70 9.43 -3.94 -2.66
CA ARG A 70 8.38 -4.12 -1.66
C ARG A 70 7.22 -3.16 -1.88
N GLY A 71 5.99 -3.65 -1.72
CA GLY A 71 4.78 -2.81 -1.81
C GLY A 71 3.52 -3.57 -1.42
N GLY A 72 2.55 -2.82 -0.87
CA GLY A 72 1.22 -3.34 -0.60
C GLY A 72 0.45 -3.59 -1.89
N THR A 73 -0.29 -4.69 -1.95
CA THR A 73 -1.08 -5.05 -3.13
C THR A 73 -2.47 -5.54 -2.76
N ILE A 74 -3.40 -5.41 -3.70
CA ILE A 74 -4.63 -6.20 -3.73
C ILE A 74 -4.52 -7.13 -4.93
N GLY A 75 -4.82 -8.41 -4.72
CA GLY A 75 -4.79 -9.41 -5.76
C GLY A 75 -5.90 -10.44 -5.62
N ILE A 76 -6.02 -11.29 -6.63
CA ILE A 76 -6.92 -12.45 -6.66
C ILE A 76 -6.08 -13.72 -6.55
N ILE A 77 -6.55 -14.68 -5.76
CA ILE A 77 -5.91 -15.99 -5.65
C ILE A 77 -6.22 -16.79 -6.89
N GLU A 78 -5.19 -17.15 -7.67
CA GLU A 78 -5.33 -17.95 -8.89
C GLU A 78 -5.07 -19.44 -8.64
N GLU A 79 -4.16 -19.76 -7.71
CA GLU A 79 -3.90 -21.14 -7.29
C GLU A 79 -3.77 -21.19 -5.77
N SER A 80 -4.19 -22.31 -5.15
CA SER A 80 -4.07 -22.50 -3.71
C SER A 80 -3.81 -23.95 -3.36
N LYS A 81 -2.80 -24.14 -2.50
CA LYS A 81 -2.55 -25.35 -1.72
C LYS A 81 -2.70 -25.07 -0.22
N HIS A 82 -3.35 -23.96 0.15
CA HIS A 82 -3.51 -23.51 1.52
C HIS A 82 -4.93 -23.74 2.02
N GLU A 83 -5.09 -24.27 3.22
CA GLU A 83 -6.41 -24.65 3.78
C GLU A 83 -7.39 -23.48 3.93
N LYS A 84 -6.86 -22.29 4.29
CA LYS A 84 -7.69 -21.11 4.62
C LYS A 84 -8.03 -20.24 3.41
N PHE A 85 -7.30 -20.35 2.31
CA PHE A 85 -7.44 -19.47 1.15
C PHE A 85 -7.93 -20.25 -0.07
N LYS A 86 -8.92 -19.71 -0.76
CA LYS A 86 -9.55 -20.37 -1.92
C LYS A 86 -9.29 -19.59 -3.20
N ILE A 87 -9.24 -20.30 -4.32
CA ILE A 87 -9.16 -19.70 -5.64
C ILE A 87 -10.34 -18.74 -5.86
N GLY A 88 -10.08 -17.57 -6.43
CA GLY A 88 -11.05 -16.52 -6.68
C GLY A 88 -11.27 -15.54 -5.52
N GLU A 89 -10.74 -15.80 -4.34
CA GLU A 89 -10.78 -14.84 -3.24
C GLU A 89 -9.89 -13.63 -3.53
N ILE A 90 -10.36 -12.46 -3.13
CA ILE A 90 -9.61 -11.21 -3.23
C ILE A 90 -8.93 -10.96 -1.90
N VAL A 91 -7.64 -10.64 -1.97
CA VAL A 91 -6.79 -10.49 -0.79
C VAL A 91 -5.95 -9.21 -0.85
N ASN A 92 -5.66 -8.67 0.32
CA ASN A 92 -4.67 -7.62 0.53
C ASN A 92 -3.42 -8.24 1.17
N CYS A 93 -2.23 -7.92 0.67
CA CYS A 93 -0.96 -8.42 1.18
C CYS A 93 0.21 -7.52 0.80
N MET A 94 1.42 -7.87 1.24
CA MET A 94 2.67 -7.26 0.79
C MET A 94 3.22 -8.02 -0.44
N GLY A 95 2.43 -8.04 -1.52
CA GLY A 95 2.74 -8.82 -2.73
C GLY A 95 3.92 -8.29 -3.56
N GLY A 96 4.42 -7.10 -3.27
CA GLY A 96 5.55 -6.49 -3.99
C GLY A 96 5.20 -5.99 -5.39
N TRP A 97 6.15 -5.33 -6.03
CA TRP A 97 5.97 -4.75 -7.37
C TRP A 97 6.16 -5.82 -8.44
N GLN A 98 5.18 -6.67 -8.59
CA GLN A 98 5.16 -7.80 -9.51
C GLN A 98 3.74 -8.18 -9.92
N GLN A 99 3.61 -8.92 -11.02
CA GLN A 99 2.30 -9.38 -11.47
C GLN A 99 1.75 -10.52 -10.61
N TYR A 100 2.60 -11.45 -10.23
CA TYR A 100 2.26 -12.65 -9.45
C TYR A 100 3.12 -12.75 -8.20
N CYS A 101 2.51 -13.07 -7.08
CA CYS A 101 3.17 -13.26 -5.80
C CYS A 101 2.82 -14.64 -5.23
N VAL A 102 3.83 -15.43 -4.87
CA VAL A 102 3.65 -16.64 -4.08
C VAL A 102 3.74 -16.30 -2.59
N SER A 103 2.79 -16.75 -1.80
CA SER A 103 2.70 -16.45 -0.36
C SER A 103 2.37 -17.69 0.45
N ASP A 104 2.88 -17.77 1.67
CA ASP A 104 2.54 -18.78 2.69
C ASP A 104 1.29 -18.39 3.52
N GLY A 105 0.56 -17.34 3.10
CA GLY A 105 -0.63 -16.83 3.77
C GLY A 105 -0.36 -15.91 4.95
N LYS A 106 0.90 -15.76 5.42
CA LYS A 106 1.21 -14.83 6.50
C LYS A 106 1.02 -13.39 6.05
N GLY A 107 0.29 -12.62 6.87
CA GLY A 107 -0.01 -11.22 6.55
C GLY A 107 -1.00 -11.01 5.40
N VAL A 108 -1.50 -12.10 4.80
CA VAL A 108 -2.56 -12.04 3.78
C VAL A 108 -3.91 -11.86 4.47
N ARG A 109 -4.67 -10.86 4.03
CA ARG A 109 -6.01 -10.55 4.55
C ARG A 109 -7.03 -10.67 3.43
N GLN A 110 -8.06 -11.49 3.67
CA GLN A 110 -9.20 -11.58 2.75
C GLN A 110 -10.00 -10.27 2.74
N ILE A 111 -10.36 -9.80 1.56
CA ILE A 111 -11.26 -8.67 1.39
C ILE A 111 -12.69 -9.21 1.31
N PRO A 112 -13.61 -8.75 2.21
CA PRO A 112 -14.98 -9.19 2.19
C PRO A 112 -15.65 -8.85 0.86
N GLN A 113 -16.37 -9.82 0.28
CA GLN A 113 -17.17 -9.60 -0.92
C GLN A 113 -18.54 -9.01 -0.58
N GLY A 114 -19.16 -8.35 -1.56
CA GLY A 114 -20.55 -7.85 -1.40
C GLY A 114 -20.69 -6.61 -0.51
N THR A 115 -19.61 -5.96 -0.13
CA THR A 115 -19.65 -4.76 0.73
C THR A 115 -20.11 -3.50 0.00
N GLY A 116 -20.14 -3.52 -1.33
CA GLY A 116 -20.48 -2.37 -2.17
C GLY A 116 -19.35 -1.34 -2.33
N PHE A 117 -18.22 -1.52 -1.66
CA PHE A 117 -17.06 -0.64 -1.83
C PHE A 117 -16.16 -1.11 -2.99
N PRO A 118 -15.67 -0.19 -3.84
CA PRO A 118 -14.61 -0.47 -4.80
C PRO A 118 -13.35 -1.02 -4.14
N LEU A 119 -12.59 -1.84 -4.85
CA LEU A 119 -11.41 -2.50 -4.28
C LEU A 119 -10.29 -1.54 -3.84
N ASP A 120 -10.13 -0.42 -4.52
CA ASP A 120 -9.17 0.64 -4.19
C ASP A 120 -9.45 1.29 -2.82
N CYS A 121 -10.71 1.26 -2.36
CA CYS A 121 -11.05 1.70 -1.00
C CYS A 121 -10.29 0.89 0.07
N TYR A 122 -10.01 -0.38 -0.16
CA TYR A 122 -9.28 -1.24 0.78
C TYR A 122 -7.77 -0.98 0.79
N MET A 123 -7.23 -0.19 -0.15
CA MET A 123 -5.87 0.35 -0.09
C MET A 123 -5.83 1.80 0.42
N SER A 124 -6.96 2.51 0.38
CA SER A 124 -7.09 3.91 0.78
C SER A 124 -7.85 4.05 2.09
N ILE A 125 -9.11 4.46 2.05
CA ILE A 125 -9.90 4.83 3.23
C ILE A 125 -10.14 3.65 4.20
N LEU A 126 -10.31 2.42 3.70
CA LEU A 126 -10.45 1.19 4.49
C LEU A 126 -9.09 0.49 4.72
N GLY A 127 -8.01 1.08 4.22
CA GLY A 127 -6.64 0.57 4.33
C GLY A 127 -5.77 1.38 5.28
N MET A 128 -4.44 1.30 5.08
CA MET A 128 -3.44 1.91 5.96
C MET A 128 -3.59 3.43 6.03
N THR A 129 -3.85 4.11 4.92
CA THR A 129 -3.97 5.58 4.90
C THR A 129 -5.19 6.07 5.66
N GLY A 130 -6.31 5.36 5.54
CA GLY A 130 -7.52 5.63 6.32
C GLY A 130 -7.32 5.40 7.82
N LEU A 131 -6.73 4.27 8.20
CA LEU A 131 -6.39 3.98 9.60
C LEU A 131 -5.42 5.01 10.18
N THR A 132 -4.40 5.41 9.41
CA THR A 132 -3.45 6.46 9.81
C THR A 132 -4.16 7.80 10.05
N ALA A 133 -5.06 8.20 9.14
CA ALA A 133 -5.85 9.41 9.30
C ALA A 133 -6.78 9.33 10.52
N TYR A 134 -7.47 8.21 10.69
CA TYR A 134 -8.43 8.01 11.77
C TYR A 134 -7.77 8.07 13.14
N PHE A 135 -6.78 7.23 13.38
CA PHE A 135 -6.10 7.17 14.70
C PHE A 135 -5.27 8.43 14.95
N GLY A 136 -4.54 8.94 13.95
CA GLY A 136 -3.75 10.15 14.11
C GLY A 136 -4.58 11.37 14.44
N LEU A 137 -5.79 11.49 13.87
CA LEU A 137 -6.66 12.62 14.16
C LEU A 137 -7.48 12.41 15.43
N LEU A 138 -8.13 11.25 15.59
CA LEU A 138 -9.12 11.07 16.65
C LEU A 138 -8.52 10.61 17.98
N ASP A 139 -7.50 9.72 17.95
CA ASP A 139 -6.89 9.23 19.21
C ASP A 139 -5.80 10.17 19.75
N ILE A 140 -5.07 10.84 18.83
CA ILE A 140 -3.92 11.66 19.26
C ILE A 140 -4.30 13.12 19.40
N THR A 141 -5.06 13.68 18.44
CA THR A 141 -5.40 15.11 18.44
C THR A 141 -6.75 15.40 19.08
N ASP A 142 -7.70 14.47 18.96
CA ASP A 142 -9.10 14.57 19.46
C ASP A 142 -9.76 15.95 19.21
N PRO A 143 -9.88 16.39 17.95
CA PRO A 143 -10.35 17.73 17.64
C PRO A 143 -11.82 17.90 18.02
N GLN A 144 -12.15 19.04 18.61
CA GLN A 144 -13.51 19.35 19.07
C GLN A 144 -14.26 20.21 18.03
N PRO A 145 -15.60 20.13 17.97
CA PRO A 145 -16.40 20.96 17.09
C PRO A 145 -16.10 22.47 17.29
N GLY A 146 -15.96 23.20 16.18
CA GLY A 146 -15.63 24.62 16.19
C GLY A 146 -14.13 24.95 16.20
N GLU A 147 -13.27 23.99 16.48
CA GLU A 147 -11.82 24.19 16.40
C GLU A 147 -11.34 24.32 14.95
N THR A 148 -10.16 24.95 14.77
CA THR A 148 -9.51 25.05 13.47
C THR A 148 -8.46 23.93 13.34
N LEU A 149 -8.71 23.02 12.43
CA LEU A 149 -7.79 21.93 12.07
C LEU A 149 -6.95 22.36 10.85
N VAL A 150 -5.63 22.44 11.04
CA VAL A 150 -4.68 22.72 9.94
C VAL A 150 -4.02 21.41 9.52
N VAL A 151 -4.12 21.07 8.23
CA VAL A 151 -3.65 19.81 7.68
C VAL A 151 -2.57 20.07 6.62
N SER A 152 -1.34 19.63 6.86
CA SER A 152 -0.27 19.64 5.86
C SER A 152 -0.46 18.50 4.86
N ALA A 153 0.05 18.67 3.64
CA ALA A 153 -0.15 17.71 2.54
C ALA A 153 -1.63 17.30 2.38
N ALA A 154 -2.54 18.24 2.52
CA ALA A 154 -3.99 18.03 2.58
C ALA A 154 -4.59 17.36 1.33
N ALA A 155 -3.95 17.50 0.18
CA ALA A 155 -4.33 16.81 -1.06
C ALA A 155 -3.69 15.42 -1.22
N GLY A 156 -2.93 14.94 -0.21
CA GLY A 156 -2.33 13.60 -0.20
C GLY A 156 -3.29 12.54 0.32
N ALA A 157 -2.87 11.28 0.24
CA ALA A 157 -3.71 10.13 0.59
C ALA A 157 -4.22 10.15 2.04
N VAL A 158 -3.36 10.46 3.02
CA VAL A 158 -3.75 10.61 4.42
C VAL A 158 -4.42 11.96 4.67
N GLY A 159 -3.82 13.06 4.19
CA GLY A 159 -4.29 14.42 4.46
C GLY A 159 -5.71 14.68 3.97
N SER A 160 -6.08 14.15 2.80
CA SER A 160 -7.43 14.30 2.26
C SER A 160 -8.50 13.60 3.11
N ILE A 161 -8.16 12.48 3.72
CA ILE A 161 -9.04 11.75 4.64
C ILE A 161 -9.15 12.52 5.97
N VAL A 162 -8.02 13.00 6.51
CA VAL A 162 -8.00 13.85 7.71
C VAL A 162 -8.90 15.07 7.55
N CYS A 163 -8.81 15.77 6.40
CA CYS A 163 -9.67 16.92 6.10
C CYS A 163 -11.17 16.56 6.13
N GLN A 164 -11.54 15.42 5.55
CA GLN A 164 -12.92 14.94 5.55
C GLN A 164 -13.42 14.58 6.95
N ILE A 165 -12.63 13.83 7.72
CA ILE A 165 -12.97 13.47 9.10
C ILE A 165 -13.10 14.74 9.96
N GLY A 166 -12.17 15.70 9.82
CA GLY A 166 -12.24 16.98 10.52
C GLY A 166 -13.53 17.76 10.22
N LYS A 167 -13.97 17.78 8.97
CA LYS A 167 -15.27 18.36 8.58
C LYS A 167 -16.45 17.63 9.22
N ILE A 168 -16.45 16.30 9.21
CA ILE A 168 -17.49 15.48 9.85
C ILE A 168 -17.56 15.77 11.35
N LYS A 169 -16.40 16.02 12.00
CA LYS A 169 -16.31 16.38 13.42
C LYS A 169 -16.72 17.83 13.72
N GLY A 170 -17.07 18.61 12.70
CA GLY A 170 -17.50 20.01 12.88
C GLY A 170 -16.35 21.02 13.00
N CYS A 171 -15.13 20.66 12.62
CA CYS A 171 -13.99 21.56 12.62
C CYS A 171 -14.00 22.52 11.42
N ARG A 172 -13.40 23.68 11.59
CA ARG A 172 -12.95 24.53 10.49
C ARG A 172 -11.66 23.94 9.93
N VAL A 173 -11.70 23.36 8.72
CA VAL A 173 -10.54 22.71 8.12
C VAL A 173 -9.79 23.65 7.19
N VAL A 174 -8.47 23.79 7.39
CA VAL A 174 -7.53 24.53 6.53
C VAL A 174 -6.49 23.54 5.99
N GLY A 175 -6.50 23.31 4.69
CA GLY A 175 -5.55 22.43 4.01
C GLY A 175 -4.37 23.19 3.42
N ILE A 176 -3.16 22.67 3.57
CA ILE A 176 -1.94 23.16 2.93
C ILE A 176 -1.52 22.15 1.87
N ALA A 177 -1.32 22.60 0.64
CA ALA A 177 -0.88 21.76 -0.48
C ALA A 177 0.29 22.40 -1.23
N GLY A 178 1.09 21.56 -1.93
CA GLY A 178 2.35 21.98 -2.55
C GLY A 178 2.22 22.70 -3.90
N SER A 179 0.99 22.94 -4.42
CA SER A 179 0.78 23.69 -5.66
C SER A 179 -0.65 24.21 -5.77
N ASP A 180 -0.85 25.27 -6.56
CA ASP A 180 -2.15 25.86 -6.83
C ASP A 180 -3.13 24.86 -7.47
N ALA A 181 -2.63 23.94 -8.29
CA ALA A 181 -3.45 22.88 -8.88
C ALA A 181 -4.03 21.92 -7.84
N LYS A 182 -3.34 21.73 -6.71
CA LYS A 182 -3.80 20.91 -5.59
C LYS A 182 -4.66 21.66 -4.59
N CYS A 183 -4.69 23.00 -4.67
CA CYS A 183 -5.53 23.84 -3.81
C CYS A 183 -6.94 24.08 -4.39
N LYS A 184 -7.14 23.75 -5.66
CA LYS A 184 -8.43 23.80 -6.39
C LYS A 184 -9.18 22.48 -6.25
#